data_3fa101d81aa0fcc8814be84a76d42670
#
_entry.id   3fa101d81aa0fcc8814be84a76d42670
#
_cell.length_a   1.000
_cell.length_b   1.000
_cell.length_c   1.000
_cell.angle_alpha   90.00
_cell.angle_beta   90.00
_cell.angle_gamma   90.00
#
_symmetry.space_group_name_H-M   'P 1'
#
loop_
_entity.id
_entity.type
_entity.pdbx_description
1 polymer ?
#
loop_
_entity_poly.entity_id
_entity_poly.type
_entity_poly.pdbx_seq_one_letter_code
_entity_poly.pdbx_strand_id
1 'polypeptide(L)'
;MPVLAVTREIGSLGTHVAHKVAKRLGYDVVRQEIIAEAARVYEADPDRLVATVEAKPRAFEAGKVAARRHFAFVAAEVLNAALQDNVVVLGRWSTLLLRDIGHVLRVRVCAPVELRAARIARRFKVSAEEAAHRIRRSDEGIRARIRQFFDVEWDDPQHYDLTINTACVGVDEAADLLASALRQPSRQATDLSRAALWDAALAARVRAALKAHPDTVRADITLRCRGGRLELTGTVKDAETRDTVERLASIRAGIGAVDNQLIVTGIPTT
;
A
#
# COMPACT_ATOMS: atom_id res chain seq x y z
N MET A 1 9.64 4.49 -16.61
CA MET A 1 10.16 5.64 -15.85
C MET A 1 10.02 5.38 -14.37
N PRO A 2 10.80 5.99 -13.46
CA PRO A 2 10.78 5.64 -12.05
C PRO A 2 9.48 6.07 -11.35
N VAL A 3 9.17 5.38 -10.24
CA VAL A 3 8.07 5.66 -9.33
C VAL A 3 8.65 6.11 -7.99
N LEU A 4 8.04 7.12 -7.35
CA LEU A 4 8.40 7.55 -6.00
C LEU A 4 7.32 7.08 -5.00
N ALA A 5 7.67 6.18 -4.11
CA ALA A 5 6.82 5.79 -2.99
C ALA A 5 7.22 6.56 -1.73
N VAL A 6 6.29 7.29 -1.14
CA VAL A 6 6.56 8.13 0.04
C VAL A 6 5.66 7.72 1.21
N THR A 7 6.28 7.28 2.31
CA THR A 7 5.63 7.25 3.61
C THR A 7 6.08 8.43 4.46
N ARG A 8 5.24 8.88 5.38
CA ARG A 8 5.53 10.08 6.17
C ARG A 8 4.86 10.07 7.53
N GLU A 9 5.51 10.71 8.47
CA GLU A 9 4.94 11.04 9.77
C GLU A 9 4.04 12.27 9.68
N ILE A 10 2.99 12.34 10.49
CA ILE A 10 2.16 13.55 10.57
C ILE A 10 3.00 14.72 11.08
N GLY A 11 2.92 15.88 10.41
CA GLY A 11 3.71 17.08 10.76
C GLY A 11 5.15 17.07 10.23
N SER A 12 5.62 16.02 9.56
CA SER A 12 6.97 15.95 8.97
C SER A 12 7.15 16.72 7.66
N LEU A 13 6.13 17.41 7.15
CA LEU A 13 6.12 18.08 5.83
C LEU A 13 6.31 17.14 4.63
N GLY A 14 6.24 15.83 4.80
CA GLY A 14 6.45 14.86 3.72
C GLY A 14 5.47 15.02 2.54
N THR A 15 4.24 15.48 2.80
CA THR A 15 3.30 15.82 1.73
C THR A 15 3.82 17.00 0.87
N HIS A 16 4.42 18.02 1.48
CA HIS A 16 5.00 19.15 0.75
C HIS A 16 6.22 18.71 -0.07
N VAL A 17 7.08 17.88 0.51
CA VAL A 17 8.22 17.27 -0.21
C VAL A 17 7.73 16.50 -1.44
N ALA A 18 6.74 15.62 -1.28
CA ALA A 18 6.18 14.83 -2.36
C ALA A 18 5.63 15.69 -3.52
N HIS A 19 4.84 16.71 -3.22
CA HIS A 19 4.32 17.65 -4.24
C HIS A 19 5.41 18.47 -4.91
N LYS A 20 6.46 18.86 -4.17
CA LYS A 20 7.61 19.58 -4.74
C LYS A 20 8.40 18.71 -5.72
N VAL A 21 8.65 17.43 -5.37
CA VAL A 21 9.28 16.46 -6.28
C VAL A 21 8.44 16.28 -7.54
N ALA A 22 7.14 16.03 -7.37
CA ALA A 22 6.21 15.85 -8.48
C ALA A 22 6.26 17.06 -9.43
N LYS A 23 6.17 18.28 -8.90
CA LYS A 23 6.26 19.51 -9.70
C LYS A 23 7.57 19.62 -10.48
N ARG A 24 8.72 19.24 -9.85
CA ARG A 24 10.05 19.31 -10.49
C ARG A 24 10.24 18.29 -11.61
N LEU A 25 9.56 17.15 -11.52
CA LEU A 25 9.72 16.06 -12.46
C LEU A 25 8.56 15.93 -13.46
N GLY A 26 7.48 16.72 -13.30
CA GLY A 26 6.26 16.56 -14.08
C GLY A 26 5.52 15.26 -13.75
N TYR A 27 5.56 14.82 -12.48
CA TYR A 27 4.91 13.60 -12.02
C TYR A 27 3.54 13.90 -11.42
N ASP A 28 2.63 12.95 -11.55
CA ASP A 28 1.36 12.98 -10.83
C ASP A 28 1.54 12.55 -9.37
N VAL A 29 0.67 13.07 -8.49
CA VAL A 29 0.66 12.66 -7.07
C VAL A 29 -0.65 11.96 -6.78
N VAL A 30 -0.55 10.69 -6.40
CA VAL A 30 -1.71 9.86 -6.04
C VAL A 30 -1.70 9.62 -4.52
N ARG A 31 -2.78 9.97 -3.85
CA ARG A 31 -2.93 9.85 -2.38
C ARG A 31 -4.35 9.44 -1.97
N GLN A 32 -5.27 10.40 -1.91
CA GLN A 32 -6.66 10.15 -1.49
C GLN A 32 -7.44 9.44 -2.58
N GLU A 33 -7.06 9.63 -3.81
CA GLU A 33 -7.60 8.99 -5.00
C GLU A 33 -7.54 7.46 -4.89
N ILE A 34 -6.49 6.92 -4.26
CA ILE A 34 -6.36 5.47 -3.99
C ILE A 34 -7.51 4.95 -3.13
N ILE A 35 -7.86 5.67 -2.06
CA ILE A 35 -8.96 5.27 -1.17
C ILE A 35 -10.31 5.44 -1.87
N ALA A 36 -10.50 6.55 -2.61
CA ALA A 36 -11.71 6.80 -3.36
C ALA A 36 -11.92 5.74 -4.44
N GLU A 37 -10.86 5.38 -5.17
CA GLU A 37 -10.92 4.36 -6.21
C GLU A 37 -11.17 2.96 -5.61
N ALA A 38 -10.51 2.61 -4.52
CA ALA A 38 -10.78 1.36 -3.80
C ALA A 38 -12.23 1.29 -3.30
N ALA A 39 -12.77 2.40 -2.79
CA ALA A 39 -14.17 2.47 -2.37
C ALA A 39 -15.12 2.25 -3.56
N ARG A 40 -14.85 2.88 -4.70
CA ARG A 40 -15.64 2.78 -5.92
C ARG A 40 -15.59 1.39 -6.55
N VAL A 41 -14.39 0.85 -6.74
CA VAL A 41 -14.18 -0.44 -7.46
C VAL A 41 -14.70 -1.63 -6.68
N TYR A 42 -14.56 -1.59 -5.35
CA TYR A 42 -14.93 -2.71 -4.48
C TYR A 42 -16.19 -2.46 -3.65
N GLU A 43 -16.95 -1.39 -3.96
CA GLU A 43 -18.18 -1.00 -3.27
C GLU A 43 -18.00 -0.97 -1.74
N ALA A 44 -16.90 -0.39 -1.29
CA ALA A 44 -16.51 -0.33 0.11
C ALA A 44 -16.73 1.06 0.69
N ASP A 45 -17.01 1.11 1.99
CA ASP A 45 -17.14 2.37 2.75
C ASP A 45 -15.76 3.07 2.87
N PRO A 46 -15.59 4.28 2.31
CA PRO A 46 -14.32 4.99 2.33
C PRO A 46 -13.82 5.30 3.76
N ASP A 47 -14.69 5.59 4.71
CA ASP A 47 -14.30 5.88 6.09
C ASP A 47 -13.73 4.64 6.78
N ARG A 48 -14.27 3.46 6.47
CA ARG A 48 -13.72 2.18 6.96
C ARG A 48 -12.39 1.85 6.31
N LEU A 49 -12.19 2.17 5.03
CA LEU A 49 -10.89 2.03 4.37
C LEU A 49 -9.85 2.95 5.01
N VAL A 50 -10.18 4.22 5.22
CA VAL A 50 -9.31 5.18 5.94
C VAL A 50 -8.97 4.66 7.34
N ALA A 51 -9.97 4.21 8.10
CA ALA A 51 -9.74 3.67 9.45
C ALA A 51 -8.80 2.44 9.44
N THR A 52 -8.91 1.58 8.44
CA THR A 52 -7.99 0.42 8.28
C THR A 52 -6.56 0.85 8.01
N VAL A 53 -6.35 1.94 7.27
CA VAL A 53 -5.01 2.47 6.96
C VAL A 53 -4.43 3.26 8.13
N GLU A 54 -5.26 4.01 8.86
CA GLU A 54 -4.82 5.06 9.77
C GLU A 54 -5.00 4.77 11.25
N ALA A 55 -6.03 4.01 11.62
CA ALA A 55 -6.35 3.80 13.02
C ALA A 55 -5.69 2.56 13.62
N LYS A 56 -5.39 2.62 14.94
CA LYS A 56 -4.92 1.45 15.70
C LYS A 56 -5.96 0.32 15.63
N PRO A 57 -5.54 -0.95 15.41
CA PRO A 57 -6.45 -2.10 15.46
C PRO A 57 -7.18 -2.15 16.80
N ARG A 58 -8.48 -2.45 16.78
CA ARG A 58 -9.24 -2.69 18.02
C ARG A 58 -8.99 -4.12 18.49
N ALA A 59 -8.88 -4.35 19.81
CA ALA A 59 -8.56 -5.65 20.40
C ALA A 59 -9.54 -6.78 20.02
N PHE A 60 -10.80 -6.42 19.78
CA PHE A 60 -11.84 -7.32 19.27
C PHE A 60 -12.29 -6.88 17.86
N GLU A 61 -11.35 -6.76 16.94
CA GLU A 61 -11.81 -6.69 15.55
C GLU A 61 -12.46 -8.05 15.21
N ALA A 62 -13.81 -8.11 15.32
CA ALA A 62 -14.65 -9.08 14.60
C ALA A 62 -14.33 -9.05 13.10
N GLY A 63 -13.29 -8.42 12.76
CA GLY A 63 -12.76 -7.83 11.60
C GLY A 63 -11.38 -8.26 11.19
N LYS A 64 -10.79 -9.36 11.64
CA LYS A 64 -9.60 -9.87 10.91
C LYS A 64 -9.93 -10.06 9.43
N VAL A 65 -11.15 -10.51 9.11
CA VAL A 65 -11.64 -10.66 7.73
C VAL A 65 -11.87 -9.28 7.09
N ALA A 66 -12.56 -8.35 7.75
CA ALA A 66 -12.81 -7.00 7.24
C ALA A 66 -11.50 -6.21 7.05
N ALA A 67 -10.58 -6.26 8.01
CA ALA A 67 -9.29 -5.60 7.89
C ALA A 67 -8.44 -6.16 6.74
N ARG A 68 -8.40 -7.49 6.55
CA ARG A 68 -7.73 -8.14 5.41
C ARG A 68 -8.39 -7.80 4.08
N ARG A 69 -9.73 -7.71 4.06
CA ARG A 69 -10.49 -7.27 2.88
C ARG A 69 -10.13 -5.84 2.49
N HIS A 70 -10.19 -4.89 3.42
CA HIS A 70 -9.83 -3.50 3.17
C HIS A 70 -8.35 -3.34 2.77
N PHE A 71 -7.46 -4.10 3.42
CA PHE A 71 -6.04 -4.13 3.03
C PHE A 71 -5.88 -4.56 1.58
N ALA A 72 -6.55 -5.62 1.15
CA ALA A 72 -6.47 -6.12 -0.23
C ALA A 72 -6.95 -5.07 -1.24
N PHE A 73 -8.02 -4.34 -0.93
CA PHE A 73 -8.55 -3.29 -1.80
C PHE A 73 -7.57 -2.14 -1.98
N VAL A 74 -7.06 -1.61 -0.87
CA VAL A 74 -6.09 -0.52 -0.91
C VAL A 74 -4.77 -0.96 -1.56
N ALA A 75 -4.31 -2.17 -1.29
CA ALA A 75 -3.08 -2.71 -1.88
C ALA A 75 -3.20 -2.85 -3.41
N ALA A 76 -4.35 -3.28 -3.92
CA ALA A 76 -4.59 -3.37 -5.36
C ALA A 76 -4.50 -1.99 -6.02
N GLU A 77 -5.11 -0.96 -5.44
CA GLU A 77 -5.09 0.38 -6.02
C GLU A 77 -3.74 1.09 -5.88
N VAL A 78 -2.98 0.82 -4.82
CA VAL A 78 -1.58 1.31 -4.70
C VAL A 78 -0.71 0.76 -5.83
N LEU A 79 -0.79 -0.56 -6.07
CA LEU A 79 -0.01 -1.21 -7.13
C LEU A 79 -0.49 -0.78 -8.53
N ASN A 80 -1.80 -0.63 -8.71
CA ASN A 80 -2.39 -0.15 -9.96
C ASN A 80 -1.95 1.30 -10.28
N ALA A 81 -1.93 2.18 -9.29
CA ALA A 81 -1.44 3.54 -9.44
C ALA A 81 0.04 3.58 -9.87
N ALA A 82 0.86 2.67 -9.33
CA ALA A 82 2.28 2.60 -9.69
C ALA A 82 2.52 2.16 -11.14
N LEU A 83 1.57 1.46 -11.79
CA LEU A 83 1.67 1.09 -13.21
C LEU A 83 1.64 2.29 -14.17
N GLN A 84 1.19 3.46 -13.70
CA GLN A 84 1.08 4.65 -14.54
C GLN A 84 2.44 5.27 -14.89
N ASP A 85 3.55 4.84 -14.27
CA ASP A 85 4.86 5.50 -14.37
C ASP A 85 4.82 6.99 -13.98
N ASN A 86 5.94 7.65 -13.76
CA ASN A 86 6.01 9.09 -13.45
C ASN A 86 5.05 9.52 -12.33
N VAL A 87 4.88 8.69 -11.33
CA VAL A 87 3.92 8.92 -10.26
C VAL A 87 4.61 8.97 -8.89
N VAL A 88 4.12 9.84 -8.04
CA VAL A 88 4.42 9.88 -6.62
C VAL A 88 3.26 9.22 -5.87
N VAL A 89 3.47 8.02 -5.36
CA VAL A 89 2.50 7.30 -4.54
C VAL A 89 2.69 7.68 -3.08
N LEU A 90 1.85 8.57 -2.60
CA LEU A 90 1.93 9.12 -1.25
C LEU A 90 1.00 8.37 -0.29
N GLY A 91 1.51 7.33 0.36
CA GLY A 91 0.71 6.46 1.23
C GLY A 91 1.54 5.77 2.30
N ARG A 92 0.89 5.33 3.38
CA ARG A 92 1.55 4.70 4.52
C ARG A 92 2.09 3.31 4.20
N TRP A 93 1.47 2.62 3.24
CA TRP A 93 1.84 1.26 2.83
C TRP A 93 2.58 1.21 1.50
N SER A 94 2.66 2.34 0.77
CA SER A 94 3.23 2.38 -0.58
C SER A 94 4.67 1.85 -0.65
N THR A 95 5.52 2.24 0.30
CA THR A 95 6.93 1.80 0.36
C THR A 95 7.08 0.30 0.59
N LEU A 96 6.17 -0.31 1.36
CA LEU A 96 6.20 -1.73 1.68
C LEU A 96 5.52 -2.59 0.58
N LEU A 97 4.44 -2.08 0.00
CA LEU A 97 3.77 -2.76 -1.11
C LEU A 97 4.63 -2.80 -2.39
N LEU A 98 5.48 -1.79 -2.57
CA LEU A 98 6.33 -1.62 -3.75
C LEU A 98 7.80 -2.00 -3.48
N ARG A 99 8.09 -2.68 -2.36
CA ARG A 99 9.47 -2.97 -1.91
C ARG A 99 10.29 -3.82 -2.88
N ASP A 100 9.63 -4.71 -3.62
CA ASP A 100 10.30 -5.66 -4.51
C ASP A 100 10.39 -5.15 -5.96
N ILE A 101 10.06 -3.87 -6.21
CA ILE A 101 10.04 -3.27 -7.54
C ILE A 101 11.27 -2.39 -7.75
N GLY A 102 12.21 -2.81 -8.59
CA GLY A 102 13.54 -2.21 -8.71
C GLY A 102 13.58 -0.74 -9.19
N HIS A 103 12.56 -0.26 -9.91
CA HIS A 103 12.47 1.14 -10.36
C HIS A 103 11.67 2.05 -9.43
N VAL A 104 11.30 1.57 -8.25
CA VAL A 104 10.64 2.38 -7.23
C VAL A 104 11.67 2.92 -6.24
N LEU A 105 11.67 4.22 -6.02
CA LEU A 105 12.41 4.85 -4.93
C LEU A 105 11.52 4.94 -3.69
N ARG A 106 11.91 4.26 -2.61
CA ARG A 106 11.14 4.17 -1.37
C ARG A 106 11.67 5.17 -0.34
N VAL A 107 10.84 6.13 0.04
CA VAL A 107 11.26 7.25 0.89
C VAL A 107 10.39 7.35 2.15
N ARG A 108 11.06 7.50 3.30
CA ARG A 108 10.41 7.90 4.55
C ARG A 108 10.75 9.35 4.86
N VAL A 109 9.73 10.16 5.15
CA VAL A 109 9.92 11.55 5.60
C VAL A 109 9.50 11.66 7.07
N CYS A 110 10.45 12.04 7.92
CA CYS A 110 10.31 12.14 9.37
C CYS A 110 10.71 13.52 9.91
N ALA A 111 10.44 13.77 11.17
CA ALA A 111 10.97 14.87 11.96
C ALA A 111 10.82 14.57 13.46
N PRO A 112 11.60 15.23 14.35
CA PRO A 112 11.42 15.15 15.79
C PRO A 112 9.99 15.49 16.24
N VAL A 113 9.53 14.81 17.27
CA VAL A 113 8.13 14.92 17.75
C VAL A 113 7.79 16.36 18.13
N GLU A 114 8.69 17.06 18.79
CA GLU A 114 8.52 18.45 19.25
C GLU A 114 8.28 19.39 18.06
N LEU A 115 9.09 19.25 17.00
CA LEU A 115 8.95 20.05 15.79
C LEU A 115 7.64 19.73 15.05
N ARG A 116 7.27 18.46 14.99
CA ARG A 116 5.99 18.03 14.40
C ARG A 116 4.81 18.59 15.18
N ALA A 117 4.88 18.57 16.52
CA ALA A 117 3.86 19.11 17.40
C ALA A 117 3.69 20.63 17.20
N ALA A 118 4.77 21.38 17.15
CA ALA A 118 4.72 22.83 16.89
C ALA A 118 4.09 23.15 15.51
N ARG A 119 4.41 22.37 14.47
CA ARG A 119 3.83 22.51 13.13
C ARG A 119 2.32 22.19 13.11
N ILE A 120 1.90 21.13 13.81
CA ILE A 120 0.50 20.71 13.93
C ILE A 120 -0.30 21.76 14.72
N ALA A 121 0.21 22.20 15.88
CA ALA A 121 -0.42 23.22 16.72
C ALA A 121 -0.71 24.49 15.91
N ARG A 122 0.29 24.98 15.18
CA ARG A 122 0.17 26.18 14.33
C ARG A 122 -0.84 25.98 13.19
N ARG A 123 -0.78 24.84 12.47
CA ARG A 123 -1.63 24.58 11.32
C ARG A 123 -3.11 24.44 11.68
N PHE A 124 -3.39 23.75 12.76
CA PHE A 124 -4.77 23.43 13.17
C PHE A 124 -5.28 24.32 14.30
N LYS A 125 -4.47 25.28 14.76
CA LYS A 125 -4.82 26.20 15.87
C LYS A 125 -5.25 25.46 17.14
N VAL A 126 -4.52 24.41 17.49
CA VAL A 126 -4.74 23.59 18.70
C VAL A 126 -3.60 23.78 19.70
N SER A 127 -3.81 23.34 20.95
CA SER A 127 -2.75 23.38 21.96
C SER A 127 -1.58 22.46 21.62
N ALA A 128 -0.42 22.70 22.23
CA ALA A 128 0.74 21.82 22.08
C ALA A 128 0.47 20.39 22.59
N GLU A 129 -0.31 20.27 23.64
CA GLU A 129 -0.73 19.00 24.24
C GLU A 129 -1.62 18.20 23.27
N GLU A 130 -2.63 18.84 22.70
CA GLU A 130 -3.50 18.25 21.70
C GLU A 130 -2.72 17.84 20.44
N ALA A 131 -1.79 18.67 19.98
CA ALA A 131 -0.92 18.35 18.86
C ALA A 131 -0.06 17.11 19.14
N ALA A 132 0.55 17.02 20.32
CA ALA A 132 1.35 15.87 20.74
C ALA A 132 0.48 14.59 20.87
N HIS A 133 -0.74 14.71 21.39
CA HIS A 133 -1.69 13.61 21.46
C HIS A 133 -2.05 13.07 20.06
N ARG A 134 -2.35 13.95 19.10
CA ARG A 134 -2.62 13.57 17.69
C ARG A 134 -1.46 12.85 17.06
N ILE A 135 -0.23 13.30 17.32
CA ILE A 135 0.98 12.65 16.81
C ILE A 135 1.12 11.25 17.37
N ARG A 136 1.06 11.09 18.71
CA ARG A 136 1.17 9.76 19.35
C ARG A 136 0.12 8.79 18.79
N ARG A 137 -1.13 9.22 18.73
CA ARG A 137 -2.22 8.41 18.18
C ARG A 137 -1.99 7.99 16.73
N SER A 138 -1.50 8.91 15.89
CA SER A 138 -1.19 8.63 14.50
C SER A 138 -0.03 7.64 14.35
N ASP A 139 1.08 7.88 15.05
CA ASP A 139 2.28 7.05 14.95
C ASP A 139 2.02 5.63 15.48
N GLU A 140 1.32 5.50 16.61
CA GLU A 140 0.91 4.20 17.15
C GLU A 140 -0.02 3.44 16.20
N GLY A 141 -0.98 4.15 15.58
CA GLY A 141 -1.88 3.57 14.60
C GLY A 141 -1.12 3.00 13.39
N ILE A 142 -0.19 3.79 12.85
CA ILE A 142 0.63 3.37 11.70
C ILE A 142 1.50 2.16 12.06
N ARG A 143 2.25 2.21 13.17
CA ARG A 143 3.11 1.10 13.63
C ARG A 143 2.33 -0.19 13.80
N ALA A 144 1.17 -0.10 14.47
CA ALA A 144 0.33 -1.26 14.72
C ALA A 144 -0.20 -1.89 13.41
N ARG A 145 -0.60 -1.08 12.43
CA ARG A 145 -1.09 -1.57 11.13
C ARG A 145 0.02 -2.15 10.26
N ILE A 146 1.19 -1.53 10.26
CA ILE A 146 2.36 -2.03 9.54
C ILE A 146 2.80 -3.37 10.11
N ARG A 147 2.90 -3.49 11.43
CA ARG A 147 3.19 -4.77 12.07
C ARG A 147 2.13 -5.83 11.75
N GLN A 148 0.84 -5.46 11.76
CA GLN A 148 -0.27 -6.38 11.49
C GLN A 148 -0.25 -6.95 10.05
N PHE A 149 0.06 -6.12 9.05
CA PHE A 149 -0.07 -6.52 7.64
C PHE A 149 1.25 -6.92 6.99
N PHE A 150 2.37 -6.43 7.48
CA PHE A 150 3.68 -6.64 6.87
C PHE A 150 4.67 -7.34 7.79
N ASP A 151 4.35 -7.49 9.07
CA ASP A 151 5.21 -8.09 10.10
C ASP A 151 6.60 -7.43 10.19
N VAL A 152 6.64 -6.11 10.10
CA VAL A 152 7.87 -5.30 10.14
C VAL A 152 7.70 -4.08 11.05
N GLU A 153 8.83 -3.51 11.49
CA GLU A 153 8.84 -2.25 12.21
C GLU A 153 8.85 -1.06 11.22
N TRP A 154 7.90 -0.14 11.40
CA TRP A 154 7.79 1.02 10.51
C TRP A 154 9.01 1.94 10.55
N ASP A 155 9.71 2.00 11.68
CA ASP A 155 10.84 2.89 11.89
C ASP A 155 12.17 2.27 11.42
N ASP A 156 12.20 1.00 11.04
CA ASP A 156 13.41 0.33 10.57
C ASP A 156 13.86 0.93 9.22
N PRO A 157 15.06 1.55 9.16
CA PRO A 157 15.57 2.18 7.95
C PRO A 157 15.79 1.21 6.78
N GLN A 158 15.92 -0.09 7.02
CA GLN A 158 16.13 -1.10 5.97
C GLN A 158 14.94 -1.23 5.00
N HIS A 159 13.76 -0.72 5.39
CA HIS A 159 12.59 -0.73 4.53
C HIS A 159 12.54 0.44 3.53
N TYR A 160 13.52 1.35 3.59
CA TYR A 160 13.56 2.57 2.79
C TYR A 160 14.89 2.71 2.06
N ASP A 161 14.84 3.25 0.85
CA ASP A 161 16.07 3.61 0.13
C ASP A 161 16.66 4.93 0.66
N LEU A 162 15.78 5.84 1.13
CA LEU A 162 16.15 7.11 1.75
C LEU A 162 15.21 7.44 2.92
N THR A 163 15.80 7.96 4.01
CA THR A 163 15.04 8.59 5.10
C THR A 163 15.44 10.06 5.19
N ILE A 164 14.46 10.96 5.11
CA ILE A 164 14.69 12.42 5.15
C ILE A 164 14.10 12.98 6.44
N ASN A 165 14.99 13.61 7.23
CA ASN A 165 14.61 14.35 8.43
C ASN A 165 14.43 15.84 8.09
N THR A 166 13.19 16.31 8.09
CA THR A 166 12.88 17.71 7.77
C THR A 166 13.14 18.71 8.90
N ALA A 167 13.82 18.30 9.96
CA ALA A 167 14.45 19.22 10.91
C ALA A 167 15.79 19.72 10.39
N CYS A 168 16.49 18.91 9.60
CA CYS A 168 17.83 19.18 9.10
C CYS A 168 17.83 19.54 7.61
N VAL A 169 16.91 18.94 6.83
CA VAL A 169 16.83 19.13 5.38
C VAL A 169 15.54 19.87 5.04
N GLY A 170 15.67 21.04 4.40
CA GLY A 170 14.53 21.84 3.96
C GLY A 170 13.68 21.13 2.90
N VAL A 171 12.42 21.56 2.75
CA VAL A 171 11.48 20.92 1.79
C VAL A 171 11.99 21.01 0.35
N ASP A 172 12.59 22.14 -0.03
CA ASP A 172 13.13 22.33 -1.38
C ASP A 172 14.38 21.49 -1.62
N GLU A 173 15.30 21.48 -0.65
CA GLU A 173 16.49 20.65 -0.67
C GLU A 173 16.15 19.15 -0.72
N ALA A 174 15.21 18.70 0.11
CA ALA A 174 14.71 17.34 0.08
C ALA A 174 14.16 16.97 -1.30
N ALA A 175 13.43 17.89 -1.92
CA ALA A 175 12.88 17.65 -3.25
C ALA A 175 13.97 17.59 -4.34
N ASP A 176 15.04 18.36 -4.22
CA ASP A 176 16.18 18.30 -5.15
C ASP A 176 16.94 16.98 -5.02
N LEU A 177 17.21 16.54 -3.79
CA LEU A 177 17.86 15.26 -3.50
C LEU A 177 17.05 14.08 -4.08
N LEU A 178 15.73 14.06 -3.86
CA LEU A 178 14.87 13.00 -4.37
C LEU A 178 14.75 13.04 -5.90
N ALA A 179 14.62 14.21 -6.50
CA ALA A 179 14.59 14.35 -7.95
C ALA A 179 15.91 13.90 -8.59
N SER A 180 17.05 14.20 -7.97
CA SER A 180 18.36 13.71 -8.41
C SER A 180 18.47 12.19 -8.31
N ALA A 181 18.01 11.59 -7.19
CA ALA A 181 18.01 10.14 -6.99
C ALA A 181 17.15 9.42 -8.04
N LEU A 182 15.95 9.96 -8.37
CA LEU A 182 15.07 9.38 -9.37
C LEU A 182 15.61 9.44 -10.80
N ARG A 183 16.50 10.38 -11.10
CA ARG A 183 17.15 10.50 -12.42
C ARG A 183 18.31 9.53 -12.62
N GLN A 184 18.77 8.86 -11.57
CA GLN A 184 19.89 7.92 -11.69
C GLN A 184 19.54 6.75 -12.62
N PRO A 185 20.50 6.29 -13.46
CA PRO A 185 20.27 5.17 -14.37
C PRO A 185 19.79 3.89 -13.66
N SER A 186 20.30 3.63 -12.45
CA SER A 186 19.91 2.48 -11.63
C SER A 186 18.44 2.50 -11.16
N ARG A 187 17.75 3.63 -11.27
CA ARG A 187 16.35 3.80 -10.91
C ARG A 187 15.42 3.82 -12.11
N GLN A 188 15.95 3.71 -13.32
CA GLN A 188 15.08 3.64 -14.49
C GLN A 188 14.40 2.27 -14.60
N ALA A 189 13.16 2.29 -15.07
CA ALA A 189 12.40 1.07 -15.27
C ALA A 189 13.05 0.19 -16.35
N THR A 190 13.26 -1.07 -16.02
CA THR A 190 13.66 -2.13 -16.96
C THR A 190 12.45 -3.00 -17.28
N ASP A 191 12.54 -3.80 -18.36
CA ASP A 191 11.47 -4.76 -18.69
C ASP A 191 11.22 -5.74 -17.55
N LEU A 192 12.27 -6.18 -16.86
CA LEU A 192 12.16 -7.04 -15.69
C LEU A 192 11.40 -6.36 -14.53
N SER A 193 11.74 -5.12 -14.22
CA SER A 193 11.08 -4.40 -13.12
C SER A 193 9.65 -4.00 -13.45
N ARG A 194 9.32 -3.75 -14.72
CA ARG A 194 7.96 -3.55 -15.20
C ARG A 194 7.13 -4.81 -15.11
N ALA A 195 7.68 -5.94 -15.55
CA ALA A 195 7.04 -7.25 -15.43
C ALA A 195 6.76 -7.59 -13.97
N ALA A 196 7.72 -7.35 -13.06
CA ALA A 196 7.53 -7.57 -11.63
C ALA A 196 6.38 -6.70 -11.05
N LEU A 197 6.29 -5.42 -11.43
CA LEU A 197 5.20 -4.56 -11.00
C LEU A 197 3.85 -5.02 -11.57
N TRP A 198 3.82 -5.40 -12.84
CA TRP A 198 2.61 -5.94 -13.48
C TRP A 198 2.12 -7.20 -12.77
N ASP A 199 3.00 -8.16 -12.50
CA ASP A 199 2.70 -9.40 -11.79
C ASP A 199 2.16 -9.12 -10.38
N ALA A 200 2.80 -8.20 -9.64
CA ALA A 200 2.36 -7.80 -8.32
C ALA A 200 0.96 -7.14 -8.34
N ALA A 201 0.71 -6.25 -9.31
CA ALA A 201 -0.58 -5.59 -9.49
C ALA A 201 -1.67 -6.61 -9.87
N LEU A 202 -1.38 -7.56 -10.75
CA LEU A 202 -2.31 -8.62 -11.14
C LEU A 202 -2.69 -9.48 -9.94
N ALA A 203 -1.71 -9.98 -9.18
CA ALA A 203 -1.95 -10.78 -7.98
C ALA A 203 -2.77 -10.00 -6.92
N ALA A 204 -2.51 -8.70 -6.76
CA ALA A 204 -3.27 -7.86 -5.83
C ALA A 204 -4.72 -7.64 -6.28
N ARG A 205 -4.98 -7.40 -7.56
CA ARG A 205 -6.34 -7.27 -8.12
C ARG A 205 -7.15 -8.56 -7.96
N VAL A 206 -6.54 -9.71 -8.21
CA VAL A 206 -7.20 -11.00 -7.99
C VAL A 206 -7.47 -11.20 -6.51
N ARG A 207 -6.51 -10.94 -5.63
CA ARG A 207 -6.72 -11.03 -4.17
C ARG A 207 -7.86 -10.12 -3.71
N ALA A 208 -7.94 -8.89 -4.20
CA ALA A 208 -9.01 -7.96 -3.88
C ALA A 208 -10.37 -8.49 -4.36
N ALA A 209 -10.46 -9.03 -5.58
CA ALA A 209 -11.69 -9.64 -6.10
C ALA A 209 -12.16 -10.83 -5.24
N LEU A 210 -11.22 -11.71 -4.83
CA LEU A 210 -11.53 -12.83 -3.94
C LEU A 210 -11.98 -12.33 -2.55
N LYS A 211 -11.39 -11.27 -2.03
CA LYS A 211 -11.81 -10.69 -0.75
C LYS A 211 -13.09 -9.85 -0.84
N ALA A 212 -13.51 -9.44 -2.02
CA ALA A 212 -14.81 -8.81 -2.26
C ALA A 212 -15.99 -9.81 -2.29
N HIS A 213 -15.74 -11.03 -2.77
CA HIS A 213 -16.80 -12.03 -2.97
C HIS A 213 -17.17 -12.76 -1.66
N PRO A 214 -18.46 -12.91 -1.32
CA PRO A 214 -18.90 -13.48 -0.05
C PRO A 214 -18.43 -14.93 0.16
N ASP A 215 -18.40 -15.77 -0.87
CA ASP A 215 -18.03 -17.19 -0.75
C ASP A 215 -16.53 -17.40 -0.60
N THR A 216 -15.71 -16.46 -1.08
CA THR A 216 -14.25 -16.60 -1.06
C THR A 216 -13.54 -15.68 -0.06
N VAL A 217 -14.25 -14.73 0.57
CA VAL A 217 -13.66 -13.73 1.50
C VAL A 217 -12.91 -14.37 2.67
N ARG A 218 -13.37 -15.54 3.14
CA ARG A 218 -12.76 -16.27 4.27
C ARG A 218 -11.74 -17.31 3.84
N ALA A 219 -11.66 -17.64 2.55
CA ALA A 219 -10.71 -18.63 2.05
C ALA A 219 -9.27 -18.19 2.27
N ASP A 220 -8.43 -19.13 2.70
CA ASP A 220 -7.01 -18.90 2.91
C ASP A 220 -6.25 -19.30 1.64
N ILE A 221 -6.08 -18.32 0.76
CA ILE A 221 -5.52 -18.49 -0.57
C ILE A 221 -4.24 -17.65 -0.69
N THR A 222 -3.18 -18.33 -1.03
CA THR A 222 -1.92 -17.71 -1.44
C THR A 222 -1.92 -17.53 -2.95
N LEU A 223 -1.58 -16.33 -3.38
CA LEU A 223 -1.50 -15.93 -4.79
C LEU A 223 -0.08 -15.57 -5.13
N ARG A 224 0.47 -16.20 -6.17
CA ARG A 224 1.74 -15.84 -6.78
C ARG A 224 1.53 -15.58 -8.26
N CYS A 225 2.13 -14.52 -8.78
CA CYS A 225 2.11 -14.23 -10.21
C CYS A 225 3.56 -14.12 -10.70
N ARG A 226 3.86 -14.77 -11.82
CA ARG A 226 5.17 -14.67 -12.49
C ARG A 226 4.97 -14.75 -14.00
N GLY A 227 5.41 -13.70 -14.71
CA GLY A 227 5.26 -13.61 -16.15
C GLY A 227 3.81 -13.70 -16.62
N GLY A 228 2.88 -13.11 -15.87
CA GLY A 228 1.45 -13.16 -16.15
C GLY A 228 0.73 -14.48 -15.80
N ARG A 229 1.46 -15.50 -15.32
CA ARG A 229 0.86 -16.77 -14.84
C ARG A 229 0.55 -16.67 -13.35
N LEU A 230 -0.68 -16.95 -12.98
CA LEU A 230 -1.18 -16.88 -11.62
C LEU A 230 -1.28 -18.29 -11.02
N GLU A 231 -0.54 -18.53 -9.96
CA GLU A 231 -0.59 -19.74 -9.15
C GLU A 231 -1.48 -19.51 -7.92
N LEU A 232 -2.44 -20.38 -7.69
CA LEU A 232 -3.36 -20.37 -6.55
C LEU A 232 -3.07 -21.58 -5.67
N THR A 233 -2.63 -21.34 -4.43
CA THR A 233 -2.39 -22.41 -3.45
C THR A 233 -3.14 -22.12 -2.15
N GLY A 234 -3.42 -23.16 -1.36
CA GLY A 234 -4.14 -23.05 -0.10
C GLY A 234 -5.32 -23.98 -0.01
N THR A 235 -6.30 -23.66 0.84
CA THR A 235 -7.44 -24.51 1.11
C THR A 235 -8.77 -23.78 0.94
N VAL A 236 -9.75 -24.52 0.44
CA VAL A 236 -11.15 -24.07 0.32
C VAL A 236 -12.10 -25.11 0.91
N LYS A 237 -13.28 -24.67 1.32
CA LYS A 237 -14.26 -25.53 2.01
C LYS A 237 -14.88 -26.61 1.12
N ASP A 238 -15.13 -26.29 -0.17
CA ASP A 238 -15.84 -27.15 -1.12
C ASP A 238 -15.41 -26.86 -2.57
N ALA A 239 -15.86 -27.72 -3.49
CA ALA A 239 -15.56 -27.60 -4.91
C ALA A 239 -16.19 -26.33 -5.53
N GLU A 240 -17.37 -25.92 -5.12
CA GLU A 240 -18.03 -24.70 -5.59
C GLU A 240 -17.22 -23.45 -5.28
N THR A 241 -16.66 -23.38 -4.08
CA THR A 241 -15.73 -22.30 -3.71
C THR A 241 -14.46 -22.32 -4.57
N ARG A 242 -13.91 -23.51 -4.85
CA ARG A 242 -12.74 -23.67 -5.73
C ARG A 242 -13.02 -23.14 -7.14
N ASP A 243 -14.15 -23.54 -7.71
CA ASP A 243 -14.58 -23.11 -9.05
C ASP A 243 -14.83 -21.59 -9.09
N THR A 244 -15.44 -21.04 -8.04
CA THR A 244 -15.65 -19.60 -7.90
C THR A 244 -14.33 -18.84 -7.84
N VAL A 245 -13.33 -19.35 -7.09
CA VAL A 245 -11.99 -18.76 -7.03
C VAL A 245 -11.35 -18.75 -8.42
N GLU A 246 -11.37 -19.86 -9.13
CA GLU A 246 -10.79 -19.98 -10.46
C GLU A 246 -11.46 -19.04 -11.46
N ARG A 247 -12.77 -18.95 -11.46
CA ARG A 247 -13.52 -18.03 -12.30
C ARG A 247 -13.19 -16.57 -12.02
N LEU A 248 -13.13 -16.16 -10.75
CA LEU A 248 -12.79 -14.78 -10.37
C LEU A 248 -11.35 -14.44 -10.74
N ALA A 249 -10.42 -15.38 -10.58
CA ALA A 249 -9.03 -15.22 -10.96
C ALA A 249 -8.90 -15.06 -12.49
N SER A 250 -9.52 -15.92 -13.26
CA SER A 250 -9.50 -15.91 -14.73
C SER A 250 -10.08 -14.63 -15.32
N ILE A 251 -11.18 -14.13 -14.79
CA ILE A 251 -11.78 -12.85 -15.22
C ILE A 251 -10.81 -11.67 -15.00
N ARG A 252 -10.04 -11.66 -13.92
CA ARG A 252 -9.15 -10.55 -13.56
C ARG A 252 -7.76 -10.67 -14.17
N ALA A 253 -7.28 -11.89 -14.35
CA ALA A 253 -5.99 -12.14 -14.98
C ALA A 253 -6.01 -11.90 -16.50
N GLY A 254 -7.18 -11.79 -17.11
CA GLY A 254 -7.32 -11.95 -18.55
C GLY A 254 -7.11 -13.42 -18.93
N ILE A 255 -6.83 -13.68 -20.20
CA ILE A 255 -6.70 -15.07 -20.73
C ILE A 255 -5.33 -15.67 -20.35
N GLY A 256 -4.73 -15.24 -19.24
CA GLY A 256 -3.51 -15.86 -18.68
C GLY A 256 -3.82 -17.22 -18.05
N ALA A 257 -2.89 -18.15 -18.11
CA ALA A 257 -3.07 -19.45 -17.46
C ALA A 257 -3.11 -19.27 -15.95
N VAL A 258 -4.26 -19.62 -15.33
CA VAL A 258 -4.41 -19.75 -13.89
C VAL A 258 -4.10 -21.20 -13.52
N ASP A 259 -3.06 -21.40 -12.71
CA ASP A 259 -2.73 -22.70 -12.13
C ASP A 259 -3.40 -22.82 -10.77
N ASN A 260 -4.48 -23.60 -10.71
CA ASN A 260 -5.30 -23.76 -9.52
C ASN A 260 -4.92 -25.06 -8.77
N GLN A 261 -4.07 -24.90 -7.77
CA GLN A 261 -3.59 -25.98 -6.88
C GLN A 261 -4.31 -25.96 -5.51
N LEU A 262 -5.54 -25.42 -5.45
CA LEU A 262 -6.33 -25.38 -4.22
C LEU A 262 -6.81 -26.77 -3.78
N ILE A 263 -6.66 -27.05 -2.50
CA ILE A 263 -7.12 -28.30 -1.88
C ILE A 263 -8.49 -28.08 -1.25
N VAL A 264 -9.45 -28.94 -1.61
CA VAL A 264 -10.78 -28.96 -1.00
C VAL A 264 -10.71 -29.75 0.32
N THR A 265 -11.07 -29.12 1.44
CA THR A 265 -10.99 -29.73 2.78
C THR A 265 -12.33 -30.17 3.35
N GLY A 266 -13.44 -29.79 2.73
CA GLY A 266 -14.77 -30.18 3.16
C GLY A 266 -15.09 -31.65 2.84
N ILE A 267 -15.75 -32.33 3.77
CA ILE A 267 -16.36 -33.65 3.51
C ILE A 267 -17.49 -33.42 2.48
N PRO A 268 -17.57 -34.21 1.40
CA PRO A 268 -18.72 -34.11 0.51
C PRO A 268 -20.00 -34.32 1.32
N THR A 269 -20.89 -33.33 1.32
CA THR A 269 -22.26 -33.54 1.79
C THR A 269 -22.94 -34.50 0.81
N THR A 270 -23.02 -35.75 1.21
CA THR A 270 -23.83 -36.78 0.56
C THR A 270 -25.29 -36.42 0.65
#